data_1df0d486b80d5df8ab246f7cb0051848
#
_entry.id   1df0d486b80d5df8ab246f7cb0051848
#
_cell.length_a   1.000
_cell.length_b   1.000
_cell.length_c   1.000
_cell.angle_alpha   90.00
_cell.angle_beta   90.00
_cell.angle_gamma   90.00
#
_symmetry.space_group_name_H-M   'P 1'
#
loop_
_entity.id
_entity.type
_entity.pdbx_description
1 polymer ?
#
loop_
_entity_poly.entity_id
_entity_poly.type
_entity_poly.pdbx_seq_one_letter_code
_entity_poly.pdbx_strand_id
1 'polypeptide(L)'
;NLPRVKLERELANARMRPRAPRLVMSYIPKEDKLRFDECNFRGFYAVYRTVRQYPREVGGNLLGYVSEVNADYLKRHPDYKIGDYVGMGGVESAYEPELRGRKGVKIQEIDTHGAIKGSYMNGRYDSVPEPGRYLVSTIDARLQLLGEELMRGKVGAAVAIEPSTGEILMMVSSPTYDPDELVGRERGNNYMKMLYNKRKPLFNRAVKAKYPPGSTFKLVQGLIGLQEGVLRPSDLHSCHMGYQAGRLKMACHAHASPLDLRFAVATSCNAYFCYVFRDILDNPRYENVKEGYDAWKEYVESFGFGRKLGSDFLDERDGYVPDRGWYDRQYRGSWNSLTVISLAIGQDALGCTPLQLANLACIVANRGYYYIPHIVKKIEGQDSLDARFYERHYTMVEPKHFEPIVEGMWRGVNVGGTSTRARLEGLDVCGKTGTAENPRGRDHSTFLAFAHKDNPKIAISVYVENGGFGASAALPIASLLEEYYLTDTIRRPELLQYIKDMNIYYPAYDK
;
A
#
# COMPACT_ATOMS: atom_id res chain seq x y z
N ASN A 1 -4.42 -13.12 -36.91
CA ASN A 1 -5.11 -12.59 -38.10
C ASN A 1 -5.30 -11.10 -37.99
N LEU A 2 -4.81 -10.32 -38.95
CA LEU A 2 -5.01 -8.88 -39.03
C LEU A 2 -6.36 -8.64 -39.78
N PRO A 3 -7.34 -7.95 -39.16
CA PRO A 3 -8.59 -7.64 -39.85
C PRO A 3 -8.33 -6.78 -41.09
N ARG A 4 -8.96 -7.15 -42.23
CA ARG A 4 -8.81 -6.44 -43.51
C ARG A 4 -9.08 -4.94 -43.39
N VAL A 5 -10.13 -4.56 -42.70
CA VAL A 5 -10.50 -3.14 -42.48
C VAL A 5 -9.38 -2.36 -41.75
N LYS A 6 -8.72 -2.99 -40.77
CA LYS A 6 -7.60 -2.37 -40.06
C LYS A 6 -6.40 -2.20 -40.99
N LEU A 7 -6.08 -3.20 -41.80
CA LEU A 7 -4.98 -3.13 -42.77
C LEU A 7 -5.25 -2.01 -43.80
N GLU A 8 -6.44 -1.96 -44.38
CA GLU A 8 -6.83 -0.94 -45.36
C GLU A 8 -6.72 0.48 -44.80
N ARG A 9 -7.15 0.66 -43.52
CA ARG A 9 -6.99 1.95 -42.82
C ARG A 9 -5.55 2.33 -42.63
N GLU A 10 -4.69 1.41 -42.19
CA GLU A 10 -3.26 1.71 -41.99
C GLU A 10 -2.53 1.97 -43.31
N LEU A 11 -2.91 1.27 -44.38
CA LEU A 11 -2.40 1.54 -45.73
C LEU A 11 -2.85 2.90 -46.25
N ALA A 12 -4.10 3.29 -46.03
CA ALA A 12 -4.58 4.64 -46.38
C ALA A 12 -3.82 5.73 -45.63
N ASN A 13 -3.60 5.53 -44.34
CA ASN A 13 -2.81 6.43 -43.51
C ASN A 13 -1.31 6.50 -43.95
N ALA A 14 -0.75 5.39 -44.41
CA ALA A 14 0.63 5.34 -44.90
C ALA A 14 0.83 6.17 -46.18
N ARG A 15 -0.20 6.25 -47.05
CA ARG A 15 -0.17 7.10 -48.26
C ARG A 15 -0.02 8.58 -47.95
N MET A 16 -0.46 9.04 -46.78
CA MET A 16 -0.33 10.45 -46.36
C MET A 16 1.10 10.80 -45.92
N ARG A 17 1.91 9.81 -45.54
CA ARG A 17 3.34 9.97 -45.17
C ARG A 17 4.16 8.81 -45.73
N PRO A 18 4.41 8.79 -47.04
CA PRO A 18 4.96 7.62 -47.76
C PRO A 18 6.41 7.25 -47.37
N ARG A 19 7.16 8.16 -46.71
CA ARG A 19 8.54 7.92 -46.27
C ARG A 19 8.67 7.51 -44.81
N ALA A 20 7.57 7.49 -44.03
CA ALA A 20 7.59 7.10 -42.62
C ALA A 20 7.04 5.68 -42.44
N PRO A 21 7.80 4.77 -41.81
CA PRO A 21 7.29 3.44 -41.49
C PRO A 21 6.11 3.54 -40.54
N ARG A 22 5.11 2.65 -40.72
CA ARG A 22 3.93 2.58 -39.88
C ARG A 22 3.79 1.23 -39.26
N LEU A 23 3.43 1.23 -37.97
CA LEU A 23 3.11 0.02 -37.23
C LEU A 23 1.74 -0.50 -37.67
N VAL A 24 1.73 -1.64 -38.35
CA VAL A 24 0.50 -2.31 -38.78
C VAL A 24 0.00 -3.32 -37.72
N MET A 25 0.93 -4.03 -37.12
CA MET A 25 0.64 -5.08 -36.14
C MET A 25 1.79 -5.19 -35.15
N SER A 26 1.49 -5.30 -33.87
CA SER A 26 2.45 -5.58 -32.80
C SER A 26 2.27 -7.00 -32.26
N TYR A 27 3.28 -7.52 -31.57
CA TYR A 27 3.28 -8.82 -30.92
C TYR A 27 2.97 -9.98 -31.89
N ILE A 28 3.83 -10.14 -32.90
CA ILE A 28 3.75 -11.26 -33.86
C ILE A 28 4.44 -12.47 -33.21
N PRO A 29 3.72 -13.61 -32.97
CA PRO A 29 4.34 -14.83 -32.49
C PRO A 29 5.43 -15.31 -33.43
N LYS A 30 6.41 -16.07 -32.91
CA LYS A 30 7.53 -16.60 -33.72
C LYS A 30 7.08 -17.37 -34.92
N GLU A 31 6.05 -18.19 -34.78
CA GLU A 31 5.47 -19.00 -35.87
C GLU A 31 4.83 -18.13 -36.97
N ASP A 32 4.05 -17.10 -36.54
CA ASP A 32 3.43 -16.18 -37.49
C ASP A 32 4.49 -15.33 -38.21
N LYS A 33 5.60 -14.97 -37.49
CA LYS A 33 6.73 -14.28 -38.12
C LYS A 33 7.40 -15.11 -39.18
N LEU A 34 7.64 -16.40 -38.94
CA LEU A 34 8.23 -17.27 -39.92
C LEU A 34 7.36 -17.35 -41.19
N ARG A 35 6.04 -17.55 -41.03
CA ARG A 35 5.08 -17.54 -42.16
C ARG A 35 5.05 -16.20 -42.89
N PHE A 36 5.15 -15.10 -42.14
CA PHE A 36 5.22 -13.76 -42.72
C PHE A 36 6.50 -13.57 -43.56
N ASP A 37 7.64 -14.02 -43.06
CA ASP A 37 8.93 -13.93 -43.76
C ASP A 37 8.91 -14.78 -45.05
N GLU A 38 8.28 -15.98 -45.03
CA GLU A 38 8.11 -16.83 -46.20
C GLU A 38 7.27 -16.16 -47.29
N CYS A 39 6.24 -15.39 -46.92
CA CYS A 39 5.38 -14.68 -47.86
C CYS A 39 6.05 -13.52 -48.58
N ASN A 40 7.19 -13.02 -48.10
CA ASN A 40 7.99 -11.93 -48.67
C ASN A 40 7.17 -10.75 -49.20
N PHE A 41 6.27 -10.21 -48.35
CA PHE A 41 5.42 -9.08 -48.69
C PHE A 41 6.24 -7.80 -48.92
N ARG A 42 6.23 -7.27 -50.12
CA ARG A 42 6.96 -6.03 -50.47
C ARG A 42 6.45 -4.85 -49.66
N GLY A 43 7.39 -4.11 -49.05
CA GLY A 43 7.06 -2.91 -48.23
C GLY A 43 6.64 -3.22 -46.81
N PHE A 44 6.62 -4.48 -46.39
CA PHE A 44 6.41 -4.89 -45.03
C PHE A 44 7.68 -5.52 -44.46
N TYR A 45 7.98 -5.24 -43.20
CA TYR A 45 9.10 -5.86 -42.50
C TYR A 45 8.77 -6.01 -41.02
N ALA A 46 9.30 -7.04 -40.41
CA ALA A 46 9.19 -7.27 -38.99
C ALA A 46 10.39 -6.69 -38.24
N VAL A 47 10.14 -5.97 -37.17
CA VAL A 47 11.17 -5.38 -36.31
C VAL A 47 11.10 -6.07 -34.95
N TYR A 48 12.24 -6.53 -34.43
CA TYR A 48 12.35 -7.03 -33.09
C TYR A 48 12.24 -5.88 -32.09
N ARG A 49 11.52 -6.14 -31.02
CA ARG A 49 11.33 -5.18 -29.91
C ARG A 49 11.42 -5.93 -28.59
N THR A 50 12.12 -5.34 -27.63
CA THR A 50 12.11 -5.84 -26.25
C THR A 50 10.73 -5.65 -25.65
N VAL A 51 10.26 -6.65 -24.92
CA VAL A 51 8.98 -6.66 -24.23
C VAL A 51 9.24 -6.99 -22.77
N ARG A 52 8.56 -6.29 -21.85
CA ARG A 52 8.60 -6.61 -20.45
C ARG A 52 7.92 -7.96 -20.21
N GLN A 53 8.52 -8.78 -19.37
CA GLN A 53 7.95 -10.07 -18.93
C GLN A 53 7.92 -10.11 -17.41
N TYR A 54 6.88 -10.74 -16.88
CA TYR A 54 6.70 -10.93 -15.46
C TYR A 54 6.63 -12.44 -15.19
N PRO A 55 7.77 -13.11 -14.96
CA PRO A 55 7.86 -14.58 -14.95
C PRO A 55 7.15 -15.23 -13.75
N ARG A 56 6.62 -14.42 -12.84
CA ARG A 56 5.82 -14.87 -11.69
C ARG A 56 4.51 -14.10 -11.68
N GLU A 57 3.41 -14.81 -11.52
CA GLU A 57 2.05 -14.29 -11.41
C GLU A 57 1.81 -13.58 -10.06
N VAL A 58 2.64 -12.59 -9.73
CA VAL A 58 2.66 -11.95 -8.41
C VAL A 58 3.03 -10.48 -8.52
N GLY A 59 2.52 -9.67 -7.61
CA GLY A 59 2.93 -8.28 -7.45
C GLY A 59 2.30 -7.31 -8.45
N GLY A 60 1.11 -7.57 -8.99
CA GLY A 60 0.50 -6.70 -9.98
C GLY A 60 0.47 -5.22 -9.60
N ASN A 61 -0.08 -4.89 -8.43
CA ASN A 61 -0.10 -3.50 -7.95
C ASN A 61 1.25 -3.01 -7.41
N LEU A 62 2.12 -3.94 -7.01
CA LEU A 62 3.45 -3.67 -6.49
C LEU A 62 4.41 -3.30 -7.63
N LEU A 63 4.46 -4.14 -8.66
CA LEU A 63 5.33 -3.95 -9.82
C LEU A 63 4.76 -2.89 -10.78
N GLY A 64 3.45 -2.90 -10.99
CA GLY A 64 2.81 -2.13 -12.04
C GLY A 64 2.87 -2.87 -13.38
N TYR A 65 2.80 -2.15 -14.46
CA TYR A 65 2.85 -2.69 -15.82
C TYR A 65 3.41 -1.65 -16.78
N VAL A 66 3.81 -2.10 -17.99
CA VAL A 66 4.33 -1.21 -19.04
C VAL A 66 3.25 -0.99 -20.10
N SER A 67 3.07 0.25 -20.52
CA SER A 67 2.08 0.67 -21.51
C SER A 67 2.68 1.55 -22.58
N GLU A 68 2.12 1.51 -23.80
CA GLU A 68 2.43 2.53 -24.81
C GLU A 68 1.98 3.91 -24.33
N VAL A 69 2.81 4.94 -24.57
CA VAL A 69 2.50 6.32 -24.22
C VAL A 69 1.26 6.82 -24.95
N ASN A 70 0.41 7.56 -24.25
CA ASN A 70 -0.75 8.24 -24.84
C ASN A 70 -0.47 9.71 -25.13
N ALA A 71 -1.41 10.36 -25.83
CA ALA A 71 -1.26 11.76 -26.25
C ALA A 71 -1.07 12.73 -25.07
N ASP A 72 -1.70 12.46 -23.92
CA ASP A 72 -1.57 13.33 -22.74
C ASP A 72 -0.23 13.14 -22.01
N TYR A 73 0.31 11.92 -22.03
CA TYR A 73 1.66 11.65 -21.53
C TYR A 73 2.72 12.38 -22.39
N LEU A 74 2.60 12.30 -23.71
CA LEU A 74 3.50 12.97 -24.66
C LEU A 74 3.54 14.49 -24.50
N LYS A 75 2.42 15.14 -24.16
CA LYS A 75 2.38 16.59 -23.90
C LYS A 75 3.25 16.99 -22.69
N ARG A 76 3.34 16.12 -21.71
CA ARG A 76 4.10 16.37 -20.47
C ARG A 76 5.53 15.88 -20.52
N HIS A 77 5.84 14.96 -21.44
CA HIS A 77 7.13 14.29 -21.57
C HIS A 77 7.61 14.33 -23.04
N PRO A 78 8.22 15.45 -23.49
CA PRO A 78 8.60 15.65 -24.89
C PRO A 78 9.74 14.73 -25.36
N ASP A 79 10.44 14.09 -24.45
CA ASP A 79 11.49 13.09 -24.71
C ASP A 79 10.93 11.72 -25.16
N TYR A 80 9.61 11.51 -25.03
CA TYR A 80 8.92 10.33 -25.54
C TYR A 80 8.32 10.58 -26.92
N LYS A 81 8.15 9.50 -27.69
CA LYS A 81 7.55 9.51 -29.04
C LYS A 81 6.41 8.50 -29.10
N ILE A 82 5.48 8.71 -30.03
CA ILE A 82 4.42 7.74 -30.32
C ILE A 82 5.04 6.35 -30.56
N GLY A 83 4.51 5.34 -29.89
CA GLY A 83 5.01 3.98 -29.92
C GLY A 83 6.05 3.67 -28.84
N ASP A 84 6.43 4.63 -28.01
CA ASP A 84 7.27 4.36 -26.83
C ASP A 84 6.45 3.72 -25.72
N TYR A 85 7.12 2.98 -24.88
CA TYR A 85 6.54 2.37 -23.70
C TYR A 85 7.00 3.11 -22.45
N VAL A 86 6.13 3.10 -21.44
CA VAL A 86 6.36 3.73 -20.13
C VAL A 86 5.77 2.89 -19.02
N GLY A 87 6.42 2.85 -17.88
CA GLY A 87 5.92 2.20 -16.67
C GLY A 87 4.69 2.89 -16.10
N MET A 88 3.70 2.11 -15.72
CA MET A 88 2.41 2.55 -15.18
C MET A 88 2.16 1.94 -13.82
N GLY A 89 2.21 2.78 -12.78
CA GLY A 89 2.05 2.34 -11.39
C GLY A 89 3.23 1.53 -10.85
N GLY A 90 3.24 1.32 -9.55
CA GLY A 90 4.24 0.51 -8.86
C GLY A 90 5.68 0.88 -9.18
N VAL A 91 6.55 -0.11 -9.12
CA VAL A 91 7.99 0.01 -9.41
C VAL A 91 8.26 0.46 -10.84
N GLU A 92 7.49 -0.03 -11.82
CA GLU A 92 7.67 0.34 -13.23
C GLU A 92 7.53 1.85 -13.45
N SER A 93 6.60 2.49 -12.75
CA SER A 93 6.42 3.94 -12.84
C SER A 93 7.42 4.72 -11.98
N ALA A 94 7.71 4.22 -10.78
CA ALA A 94 8.59 4.91 -9.83
C ALA A 94 10.03 4.98 -10.31
N TYR A 95 10.48 3.94 -10.99
CA TYR A 95 11.86 3.78 -11.47
C TYR A 95 11.94 3.73 -13.01
N GLU A 96 10.98 4.33 -13.68
CA GLU A 96 10.98 4.44 -15.16
C GLU A 96 12.30 5.01 -15.73
N PRO A 97 12.92 6.06 -15.14
CA PRO A 97 14.19 6.60 -15.67
C PRO A 97 15.32 5.58 -15.66
N GLU A 98 15.37 4.72 -14.64
CA GLU A 98 16.39 3.69 -14.49
C GLU A 98 16.09 2.47 -15.37
N LEU A 99 14.81 2.07 -15.46
CA LEU A 99 14.39 0.85 -16.13
C LEU A 99 14.32 0.96 -17.66
N ARG A 100 14.03 2.16 -18.20
CA ARG A 100 13.79 2.33 -19.64
C ARG A 100 15.06 2.26 -20.51
N GLY A 101 16.23 2.54 -19.94
CA GLY A 101 17.49 2.69 -20.68
C GLY A 101 17.49 3.87 -21.65
N ARG A 102 18.42 3.86 -22.60
CA ARG A 102 18.55 4.86 -23.67
C ARG A 102 18.45 4.22 -25.02
N LYS A 103 17.68 4.85 -25.91
CA LYS A 103 17.52 4.37 -27.28
C LYS A 103 18.77 4.69 -28.10
N GLY A 104 19.23 3.71 -28.86
CA GLY A 104 20.16 3.93 -29.95
C GLY A 104 19.51 4.65 -31.14
N VAL A 105 20.31 5.31 -31.95
CA VAL A 105 19.88 5.95 -33.18
C VAL A 105 20.67 5.34 -34.32
N LYS A 106 19.97 4.93 -35.38
CA LYS A 106 20.59 4.48 -36.64
C LYS A 106 20.15 5.40 -37.77
N ILE A 107 21.09 6.09 -38.38
CA ILE A 107 20.82 6.99 -39.50
C ILE A 107 21.06 6.23 -40.79
N GLN A 108 20.02 6.16 -41.63
CA GLN A 108 20.06 5.41 -42.87
C GLN A 108 19.89 6.33 -44.07
N GLU A 109 20.66 6.05 -45.14
CA GLU A 109 20.44 6.63 -46.45
C GLU A 109 19.31 5.93 -47.15
N ILE A 110 18.34 6.69 -47.65
CA ILE A 110 17.20 6.20 -48.41
C ILE A 110 17.17 6.83 -49.79
N ASP A 111 16.74 6.09 -50.81
CA ASP A 111 16.50 6.63 -52.12
C ASP A 111 15.18 7.38 -52.23
N THR A 112 14.90 7.92 -53.42
CA THR A 112 13.66 8.69 -53.70
C THR A 112 12.40 7.84 -53.55
N HIS A 113 12.50 6.53 -53.55
CA HIS A 113 11.40 5.57 -53.38
C HIS A 113 11.28 5.06 -51.95
N GLY A 114 12.19 5.51 -51.02
CA GLY A 114 12.21 5.09 -49.63
C GLY A 114 12.95 3.77 -49.35
N ALA A 115 13.66 3.22 -50.34
CA ALA A 115 14.47 2.01 -50.14
C ALA A 115 15.80 2.38 -49.44
N ILE A 116 16.13 1.56 -48.40
CA ILE A 116 17.37 1.74 -47.64
C ILE A 116 18.58 1.36 -48.52
N LYS A 117 19.54 2.28 -48.67
CA LYS A 117 20.77 2.09 -49.43
C LYS A 117 21.97 1.72 -48.56
N GLY A 118 21.96 2.17 -47.31
CA GLY A 118 23.03 1.89 -46.35
C GLY A 118 22.95 2.75 -45.12
N SER A 119 23.98 2.68 -44.29
CA SER A 119 24.13 3.59 -43.14
C SER A 119 24.77 4.91 -43.59
N TYR A 120 24.20 6.05 -43.20
CA TYR A 120 24.75 7.36 -43.49
C TYR A 120 26.16 7.47 -42.95
N MET A 121 27.07 7.90 -43.82
CA MET A 121 28.50 8.04 -43.52
C MET A 121 29.12 6.82 -42.81
N ASN A 122 28.77 5.62 -43.25
CA ASN A 122 29.20 4.33 -42.66
C ASN A 122 28.89 4.19 -41.17
N GLY A 123 27.77 4.78 -40.71
CA GLY A 123 27.34 4.67 -39.31
C GLY A 123 28.04 5.59 -38.31
N ARG A 124 28.83 6.60 -38.80
CA ARG A 124 29.58 7.51 -37.93
C ARG A 124 28.71 8.27 -36.91
N TYR A 125 27.44 8.46 -37.21
CA TYR A 125 26.48 9.17 -36.37
C TYR A 125 25.47 8.23 -35.71
N ASP A 126 25.67 6.94 -35.83
CA ASP A 126 24.86 5.95 -35.14
C ASP A 126 25.23 5.93 -33.64
N SER A 127 24.25 5.73 -32.77
CA SER A 127 24.47 5.47 -31.35
C SER A 127 23.92 4.10 -30.94
N VAL A 128 24.68 3.42 -30.08
CA VAL A 128 24.27 2.11 -29.56
C VAL A 128 23.19 2.31 -28.48
N PRO A 129 22.14 1.47 -28.42
CA PRO A 129 21.19 1.52 -27.31
C PRO A 129 21.86 1.06 -26.01
N GLU A 130 21.54 1.73 -24.92
CA GLU A 130 21.96 1.37 -23.57
C GLU A 130 20.78 0.69 -22.84
N PRO A 131 20.95 -0.52 -22.28
CA PRO A 131 19.89 -1.18 -21.52
C PRO A 131 19.56 -0.39 -20.25
N GLY A 132 18.36 -0.60 -19.70
CA GLY A 132 18.01 -0.11 -18.37
C GLY A 132 18.83 -0.79 -17.30
N ARG A 133 18.84 -0.19 -16.11
CA ARG A 133 19.57 -0.67 -14.93
C ARG A 133 18.81 -1.77 -14.22
N TYR A 134 19.52 -2.66 -13.55
CA TYR A 134 18.92 -3.62 -12.65
C TYR A 134 18.57 -2.95 -11.32
N LEU A 135 17.40 -3.32 -10.79
CA LEU A 135 16.93 -2.95 -9.46
C LEU A 135 16.93 -4.19 -8.58
N VAL A 136 17.46 -4.07 -7.36
CA VAL A 136 17.30 -5.08 -6.31
C VAL A 136 16.18 -4.60 -5.39
N SER A 137 15.09 -5.37 -5.34
CA SER A 137 13.95 -5.07 -4.47
C SER A 137 14.20 -5.53 -3.03
N THR A 138 13.53 -4.87 -2.09
CA THR A 138 13.45 -5.24 -0.68
C THR A 138 12.48 -6.40 -0.43
N ILE A 139 11.64 -6.71 -1.41
CA ILE A 139 10.54 -7.67 -1.29
C ILE A 139 11.06 -9.11 -1.12
N ASP A 140 10.62 -9.79 -0.07
CA ASP A 140 10.71 -11.24 -0.01
C ASP A 140 9.64 -11.86 -0.90
N ALA A 141 10.08 -12.44 -2.02
CA ALA A 141 9.18 -12.98 -3.04
C ALA A 141 8.32 -14.15 -2.52
N ARG A 142 8.81 -14.91 -1.52
CA ARG A 142 8.07 -16.02 -0.91
C ARG A 142 6.98 -15.50 0.01
N LEU A 143 7.31 -14.48 0.81
CA LEU A 143 6.35 -13.80 1.68
C LEU A 143 5.27 -13.10 0.86
N GLN A 144 5.64 -12.45 -0.24
CA GLN A 144 4.70 -11.80 -1.17
C GLN A 144 3.71 -12.81 -1.78
N LEU A 145 4.22 -13.95 -2.28
CA LEU A 145 3.38 -15.02 -2.83
C LEU A 145 2.38 -15.55 -1.79
N LEU A 146 2.85 -15.84 -0.58
CA LEU A 146 1.98 -16.28 0.51
C LEU A 146 0.94 -15.21 0.87
N GLY A 147 1.34 -13.94 0.93
CA GLY A 147 0.44 -12.83 1.21
C GLY A 147 -0.68 -12.70 0.18
N GLU A 148 -0.35 -12.80 -1.11
CA GLU A 148 -1.37 -12.78 -2.17
C GLU A 148 -2.29 -14.00 -2.13
N GLU A 149 -1.74 -15.17 -1.79
CA GLU A 149 -2.54 -16.38 -1.61
C GLU A 149 -3.53 -16.25 -0.47
N LEU A 150 -3.09 -15.75 0.71
CA LEU A 150 -3.94 -15.55 1.88
C LEU A 150 -4.99 -14.45 1.66
N MET A 151 -4.68 -13.44 0.85
CA MET A 151 -5.60 -12.36 0.50
C MET A 151 -6.51 -12.69 -0.68
N ARG A 152 -6.31 -13.82 -1.36
CA ARG A 152 -7.14 -14.24 -2.49
C ARG A 152 -8.62 -14.32 -2.11
N GLY A 153 -9.51 -13.77 -2.97
CA GLY A 153 -10.95 -13.70 -2.72
C GLY A 153 -11.38 -12.63 -1.72
N LYS A 154 -10.44 -11.97 -1.04
CA LYS A 154 -10.71 -10.90 -0.08
C LYS A 154 -10.42 -9.54 -0.71
N VAL A 155 -11.03 -8.47 -0.18
CA VAL A 155 -10.77 -7.09 -0.58
C VAL A 155 -10.06 -6.38 0.55
N GLY A 156 -8.91 -5.77 0.28
CA GLY A 156 -8.11 -5.12 1.30
C GLY A 156 -6.63 -5.01 0.93
N ALA A 157 -5.78 -4.96 1.95
CA ALA A 157 -4.33 -4.92 1.77
C ALA A 157 -3.58 -5.54 2.95
N ALA A 158 -2.37 -6.02 2.69
CA ALA A 158 -1.40 -6.45 3.70
C ALA A 158 -0.04 -5.83 3.37
N VAL A 159 0.60 -5.21 4.35
CA VAL A 159 1.91 -4.56 4.20
C VAL A 159 2.81 -5.00 5.35
N ALA A 160 4.01 -5.45 5.03
CA ALA A 160 5.05 -5.79 6.00
C ALA A 160 6.32 -4.97 5.72
N ILE A 161 6.93 -4.45 6.78
CA ILE A 161 8.10 -3.56 6.73
C ILE A 161 9.13 -4.05 7.74
N GLU A 162 10.41 -3.96 7.41
CA GLU A 162 11.50 -4.13 8.39
C GLU A 162 11.66 -2.82 9.19
N PRO A 163 11.38 -2.81 10.51
CA PRO A 163 11.39 -1.57 11.29
C PRO A 163 12.74 -0.85 11.34
N SER A 164 13.85 -1.60 11.24
CA SER A 164 15.21 -1.08 11.37
C SER A 164 15.72 -0.34 10.13
N THR A 165 15.07 -0.53 8.97
CA THR A 165 15.51 0.03 7.69
C THR A 165 14.43 0.79 6.92
N GLY A 166 13.15 0.48 7.17
CA GLY A 166 12.04 0.94 6.35
C GLY A 166 11.84 0.12 5.06
N GLU A 167 12.63 -0.93 4.84
CA GLU A 167 12.49 -1.83 3.71
C GLU A 167 11.12 -2.52 3.72
N ILE A 168 10.34 -2.37 2.65
CA ILE A 168 9.06 -3.06 2.50
C ILE A 168 9.34 -4.51 2.12
N LEU A 169 9.03 -5.43 3.02
CA LEU A 169 9.24 -6.88 2.84
C LEU A 169 8.14 -7.51 1.99
N MET A 170 6.92 -6.96 2.08
CA MET A 170 5.75 -7.44 1.36
C MET A 170 4.72 -6.31 1.23
N MET A 171 4.09 -6.21 0.07
CA MET A 171 2.95 -5.31 -0.15
C MET A 171 1.91 -5.98 -1.04
N VAL A 172 0.78 -6.34 -0.47
CA VAL A 172 -0.35 -6.94 -1.16
C VAL A 172 -1.52 -5.95 -1.21
N SER A 173 -2.05 -5.74 -2.40
CA SER A 173 -3.33 -5.07 -2.63
C SER A 173 -4.30 -6.08 -3.24
N SER A 174 -5.40 -6.38 -2.58
CA SER A 174 -6.36 -7.39 -3.03
C SER A 174 -7.73 -6.77 -3.35
N PRO A 175 -8.39 -7.21 -4.45
CA PRO A 175 -7.87 -8.14 -5.42
C PRO A 175 -6.67 -7.58 -6.19
N THR A 176 -5.74 -8.46 -6.54
CA THR A 176 -4.60 -8.17 -7.40
C THR A 176 -4.86 -8.64 -8.83
N TYR A 177 -3.90 -8.50 -9.70
CA TYR A 177 -3.89 -9.00 -11.07
C TYR A 177 -2.51 -9.56 -11.41
N ASP A 178 -2.46 -10.45 -12.39
CA ASP A 178 -1.20 -10.89 -12.98
C ASP A 178 -0.68 -9.77 -13.91
N PRO A 179 0.49 -9.16 -13.65
CA PRO A 179 1.03 -8.11 -14.51
C PRO A 179 1.30 -8.60 -15.94
N ASP A 180 1.51 -9.89 -16.16
CA ASP A 180 1.71 -10.46 -17.50
C ASP A 180 0.43 -10.44 -18.35
N GLU A 181 -0.76 -10.41 -17.74
CA GLU A 181 -2.03 -10.17 -18.45
C GLU A 181 -2.10 -8.78 -19.11
N LEU A 182 -1.28 -7.83 -18.65
CA LEU A 182 -1.18 -6.48 -19.22
C LEU A 182 -0.02 -6.35 -20.22
N VAL A 183 0.50 -7.48 -20.73
CA VAL A 183 1.50 -7.57 -21.79
C VAL A 183 0.86 -8.20 -23.05
N GLY A 184 1.42 -7.90 -24.20
CA GLY A 184 1.05 -8.58 -25.45
C GLY A 184 -0.25 -8.09 -26.10
N ARG A 185 -0.82 -8.95 -26.92
CA ARG A 185 -1.95 -8.63 -27.81
C ARG A 185 -3.27 -8.41 -27.05
N GLU A 186 -3.52 -9.22 -26.01
CA GLU A 186 -4.75 -9.19 -25.22
C GLU A 186 -4.77 -8.09 -24.15
N ARG A 187 -3.65 -7.38 -23.97
CA ARG A 187 -3.50 -6.32 -22.98
C ARG A 187 -4.69 -5.36 -22.91
N GLY A 188 -5.16 -4.88 -24.07
CA GLY A 188 -6.27 -3.94 -24.13
C GLY A 188 -7.57 -4.50 -23.56
N ASN A 189 -7.90 -5.72 -23.95
CA ASN A 189 -9.08 -6.44 -23.48
C ASN A 189 -9.00 -6.73 -21.98
N ASN A 190 -7.84 -7.20 -21.51
CA ASN A 190 -7.61 -7.51 -20.11
C ASN A 190 -7.66 -6.25 -19.25
N TYR A 191 -7.02 -5.16 -19.69
CA TYR A 191 -7.11 -3.87 -19.01
C TYR A 191 -8.55 -3.39 -18.84
N MET A 192 -9.36 -3.48 -19.91
CA MET A 192 -10.78 -3.08 -19.85
C MET A 192 -11.59 -3.98 -18.89
N LYS A 193 -11.35 -5.28 -18.88
CA LYS A 193 -11.97 -6.20 -17.88
C LYS A 193 -11.63 -5.80 -16.45
N MET A 194 -10.35 -5.50 -16.18
CA MET A 194 -9.89 -5.06 -14.86
C MET A 194 -10.46 -3.68 -14.48
N LEU A 195 -10.52 -2.76 -15.42
CA LEU A 195 -11.03 -1.39 -15.21
C LEU A 195 -12.51 -1.38 -14.82
N TYR A 196 -13.33 -2.22 -15.48
CA TYR A 196 -14.76 -2.35 -15.20
C TYR A 196 -15.09 -3.31 -14.08
N ASN A 197 -14.09 -4.02 -13.53
CA ASN A 197 -14.31 -4.89 -12.39
C ASN A 197 -14.69 -4.06 -11.15
N LYS A 198 -15.87 -4.32 -10.60
CA LYS A 198 -16.40 -3.59 -9.42
C LYS A 198 -15.44 -3.64 -8.22
N ARG A 199 -14.69 -4.74 -8.04
CA ARG A 199 -13.69 -4.91 -6.96
C ARG A 199 -12.36 -4.20 -7.23
N LYS A 200 -12.19 -3.52 -8.39
CA LYS A 200 -11.09 -2.61 -8.76
C LYS A 200 -9.69 -3.20 -8.55
N PRO A 201 -9.30 -4.26 -9.26
CA PRO A 201 -7.97 -4.85 -9.10
C PRO A 201 -6.81 -3.91 -9.44
N LEU A 202 -7.01 -2.92 -10.34
CA LEU A 202 -5.99 -1.91 -10.69
C LEU A 202 -5.77 -0.85 -9.61
N PHE A 203 -6.61 -0.82 -8.57
CA PHE A 203 -6.51 0.15 -7.48
C PHE A 203 -5.59 -0.37 -6.38
N ASN A 204 -4.39 0.21 -6.24
CA ASN A 204 -3.46 -0.16 -5.18
C ASN A 204 -3.97 0.31 -3.81
N ARG A 205 -4.63 -0.60 -3.09
CA ARG A 205 -5.21 -0.32 -1.77
C ARG A 205 -4.16 -0.04 -0.71
N ALA A 206 -2.99 -0.65 -0.83
CA ALA A 206 -1.95 -0.52 0.18
C ALA A 206 -1.50 0.94 0.38
N VAL A 207 -1.43 1.71 -0.71
CA VAL A 207 -0.94 3.11 -0.71
C VAL A 207 -2.01 4.15 -1.01
N LYS A 208 -3.21 3.74 -1.49
CA LYS A 208 -4.25 4.69 -1.95
C LYS A 208 -5.56 4.60 -1.18
N ALA A 209 -5.90 3.45 -0.62
CA ALA A 209 -7.17 3.32 0.10
C ALA A 209 -7.15 4.17 1.36
N LYS A 210 -8.29 4.75 1.65
CA LYS A 210 -8.51 5.56 2.84
C LYS A 210 -9.49 4.83 3.74
N TYR A 211 -8.96 4.19 4.77
CA TYR A 211 -9.71 3.39 5.70
C TYR A 211 -9.71 3.98 7.11
N PRO A 212 -10.80 3.88 7.87
CA PRO A 212 -10.76 4.17 9.30
C PRO A 212 -9.80 3.19 9.99
N PRO A 213 -8.86 3.67 10.82
CA PRO A 213 -7.91 2.78 11.53
C PRO A 213 -8.59 1.91 12.60
N GLY A 214 -9.76 2.30 13.08
CA GLY A 214 -10.44 1.64 14.18
C GLY A 214 -9.56 1.59 15.44
N SER A 215 -9.75 0.56 16.26
CA SER A 215 -9.06 0.41 17.56
C SER A 215 -7.53 0.32 17.49
N THR A 216 -6.91 0.21 16.32
CA THR A 216 -5.45 0.32 16.19
C THR A 216 -4.95 1.74 16.52
N PHE A 217 -5.79 2.74 16.30
CA PHE A 217 -5.49 4.13 16.59
C PHE A 217 -5.41 4.45 18.09
N LYS A 218 -5.94 3.59 18.96
CA LYS A 218 -5.81 3.72 20.42
C LYS A 218 -4.36 3.74 20.91
N LEU A 219 -3.44 3.13 20.16
CA LEU A 219 -2.01 3.19 20.45
C LEU A 219 -1.52 4.66 20.39
N VAL A 220 -1.93 5.39 19.35
CA VAL A 220 -1.61 6.81 19.17
C VAL A 220 -2.23 7.65 20.30
N GLN A 221 -3.49 7.39 20.65
CA GLN A 221 -4.16 8.10 21.75
C GLN A 221 -3.45 7.91 23.10
N GLY A 222 -3.07 6.67 23.42
CA GLY A 222 -2.33 6.37 24.64
C GLY A 222 -0.97 7.08 24.68
N LEU A 223 -0.24 7.09 23.57
CA LEU A 223 1.06 7.76 23.44
C LEU A 223 0.93 9.28 23.60
N ILE A 224 -0.06 9.91 22.96
CA ILE A 224 -0.33 11.34 23.10
C ILE A 224 -0.73 11.66 24.55
N GLY A 225 -1.62 10.88 25.17
CA GLY A 225 -2.04 11.09 26.55
C GLY A 225 -0.88 11.03 27.56
N LEU A 226 0.05 10.11 27.35
CA LEU A 226 1.28 10.01 28.15
C LEU A 226 2.20 11.22 27.94
N GLN A 227 2.38 11.65 26.69
CA GLN A 227 3.22 12.80 26.35
C GLN A 227 2.65 14.11 26.87
N GLU A 228 1.33 14.27 26.78
CA GLU A 228 0.61 15.45 27.29
C GLU A 228 0.51 15.49 28.84
N GLY A 229 0.91 14.40 29.51
CA GLY A 229 0.87 14.28 30.96
C GLY A 229 -0.53 14.14 31.56
N VAL A 230 -1.54 13.96 30.73
CA VAL A 230 -2.94 13.71 31.17
C VAL A 230 -3.20 12.25 31.49
N LEU A 231 -2.24 11.37 31.20
CA LEU A 231 -2.30 9.94 31.43
C LEU A 231 -1.02 9.44 32.08
N ARG A 232 -1.16 8.57 33.09
CA ARG A 232 -0.07 7.76 33.66
C ARG A 232 -0.33 6.28 33.34
N PRO A 233 0.68 5.43 33.19
CA PRO A 233 0.49 4.01 32.92
C PRO A 233 -0.36 3.26 33.98
N SER A 234 -0.36 3.77 35.23
CA SER A 234 -1.10 3.21 36.37
C SER A 234 -2.50 3.76 36.57
N ASP A 235 -2.91 4.78 35.79
CA ASP A 235 -4.22 5.39 35.95
C ASP A 235 -5.33 4.40 35.60
N LEU A 236 -6.28 4.27 36.49
CA LEU A 236 -7.37 3.31 36.40
C LEU A 236 -8.65 3.99 35.92
N HIS A 237 -9.22 3.47 34.86
CA HIS A 237 -10.56 3.87 34.40
C HIS A 237 -11.53 2.68 34.44
N SER A 238 -12.73 2.94 34.93
CA SER A 238 -13.82 1.94 34.95
C SER A 238 -14.51 1.88 33.59
N CYS A 239 -14.88 0.67 33.19
CA CYS A 239 -15.69 0.40 32.02
C CYS A 239 -16.92 -0.41 32.41
N HIS A 240 -18.09 0.16 32.23
CA HIS A 240 -19.39 -0.47 32.46
C HIS A 240 -20.02 -0.83 31.10
N MET A 241 -19.36 -1.71 30.32
CA MET A 241 -19.75 -2.11 28.96
C MET A 241 -19.75 -0.94 27.97
N GLY A 242 -19.05 0.14 28.28
CA GLY A 242 -18.90 1.30 27.38
C GLY A 242 -18.59 2.60 28.09
N TYR A 243 -18.46 3.66 27.27
CA TYR A 243 -18.35 5.05 27.71
C TYR A 243 -19.72 5.72 27.63
N GLN A 244 -20.09 6.46 28.66
CA GLN A 244 -21.31 7.23 28.68
C GLN A 244 -21.06 8.66 29.17
N ALA A 245 -21.53 9.64 28.41
CA ALA A 245 -21.52 11.06 28.78
C ALA A 245 -22.86 11.69 28.36
N GLY A 246 -23.75 11.91 29.31
CA GLY A 246 -25.11 12.34 29.03
C GLY A 246 -25.86 11.33 28.15
N ARG A 247 -26.27 11.76 26.96
CA ARG A 247 -26.98 10.92 25.97
C ARG A 247 -26.03 10.14 25.06
N LEU A 248 -24.75 10.53 25.03
CA LEU A 248 -23.74 9.86 24.22
C LEU A 248 -23.39 8.51 24.85
N LYS A 249 -23.45 7.46 24.06
CA LYS A 249 -23.04 6.10 24.44
C LYS A 249 -22.11 5.53 23.39
N MET A 250 -20.96 4.99 23.83
CA MET A 250 -20.06 4.23 22.99
C MET A 250 -19.86 2.86 23.62
N ALA A 251 -20.37 1.84 22.97
CA ALA A 251 -20.33 0.47 23.48
C ALA A 251 -18.91 -0.08 23.62
N CYS A 252 -18.71 -0.99 24.55
CA CYS A 252 -17.50 -1.78 24.69
C CYS A 252 -17.88 -3.27 24.86
N HIS A 253 -16.93 -4.15 24.63
CA HIS A 253 -17.10 -5.58 24.91
C HIS A 253 -16.76 -5.91 26.37
N ALA A 254 -17.15 -7.08 26.82
CA ALA A 254 -16.90 -7.54 28.18
C ALA A 254 -15.41 -7.78 28.45
N HIS A 255 -14.90 -7.22 29.53
CA HIS A 255 -13.54 -7.42 30.05
C HIS A 255 -13.50 -7.00 31.54
N ALA A 256 -12.40 -7.30 32.23
CA ALA A 256 -12.20 -6.86 33.60
C ALA A 256 -12.25 -5.32 33.70
N SER A 257 -12.67 -4.80 34.87
CA SER A 257 -12.76 -3.37 35.16
C SER A 257 -12.56 -3.13 36.68
N PRO A 258 -11.83 -2.08 37.09
CA PRO A 258 -11.16 -1.07 36.27
C PRO A 258 -9.90 -1.60 35.57
N LEU A 259 -9.40 -0.86 34.60
CA LEU A 259 -8.18 -1.19 33.82
C LEU A 259 -7.13 -0.10 33.95
N ASP A 260 -5.85 -0.49 33.99
CA ASP A 260 -4.72 0.40 33.68
C ASP A 260 -4.48 0.48 32.17
N LEU A 261 -3.53 1.33 31.75
CA LEU A 261 -3.24 1.53 30.34
C LEU A 261 -2.82 0.22 29.61
N ARG A 262 -1.98 -0.62 30.25
CA ARG A 262 -1.48 -1.86 29.64
C ARG A 262 -2.62 -2.82 29.32
N PHE A 263 -3.52 -3.01 30.29
CA PHE A 263 -4.69 -3.87 30.12
C PHE A 263 -5.74 -3.22 29.19
N ALA A 264 -5.87 -1.88 29.20
CA ALA A 264 -6.76 -1.18 28.27
C ALA A 264 -6.31 -1.34 26.80
N VAL A 265 -4.99 -1.35 26.53
CA VAL A 265 -4.43 -1.67 25.22
C VAL A 265 -4.69 -3.15 24.88
N ALA A 266 -4.37 -4.07 25.80
CA ALA A 266 -4.51 -5.52 25.62
C ALA A 266 -5.96 -5.93 25.33
N THR A 267 -6.92 -5.39 26.08
CA THR A 267 -8.35 -5.67 25.92
C THR A 267 -9.06 -4.73 24.95
N SER A 268 -8.36 -3.73 24.41
CA SER A 268 -8.94 -2.76 23.47
C SER A 268 -10.16 -1.99 24.02
N CYS A 269 -10.15 -1.57 25.30
CA CYS A 269 -11.27 -0.92 25.95
C CYS A 269 -11.63 0.43 25.29
N ASN A 270 -12.86 0.57 24.80
CA ASN A 270 -13.35 1.82 24.20
C ASN A 270 -13.49 2.93 25.25
N ALA A 271 -14.07 2.60 26.41
CA ALA A 271 -14.31 3.60 27.46
C ALA A 271 -13.00 4.25 27.93
N TYR A 272 -11.96 3.43 28.17
CA TYR A 272 -10.65 3.95 28.59
C TYR A 272 -10.12 5.01 27.63
N PHE A 273 -10.10 4.71 26.34
CA PHE A 273 -9.56 5.64 25.33
C PHE A 273 -10.48 6.84 25.04
N CYS A 274 -11.79 6.74 25.33
CA CYS A 274 -12.67 7.90 25.32
C CYS A 274 -12.31 8.89 26.45
N TYR A 275 -12.02 8.39 27.68
CA TYR A 275 -11.54 9.25 28.77
C TYR A 275 -10.20 9.90 28.39
N VAL A 276 -9.21 9.12 27.95
CA VAL A 276 -7.90 9.62 27.55
C VAL A 276 -8.00 10.69 26.46
N PHE A 277 -8.76 10.44 25.41
CA PHE A 277 -8.91 11.39 24.30
C PHE A 277 -9.59 12.68 24.75
N ARG A 278 -10.62 12.58 25.59
CA ARG A 278 -11.26 13.76 26.14
C ARG A 278 -10.30 14.57 27.00
N ASP A 279 -9.51 13.93 27.83
CA ASP A 279 -8.55 14.59 28.72
C ASP A 279 -7.39 15.23 27.92
N ILE A 280 -7.04 14.69 26.74
CA ILE A 280 -6.11 15.33 25.80
C ILE A 280 -6.70 16.64 25.26
N LEU A 281 -7.93 16.62 24.76
CA LEU A 281 -8.56 17.80 24.15
C LEU A 281 -8.95 18.87 25.17
N ASP A 282 -9.41 18.44 26.34
CA ASP A 282 -9.83 19.31 27.47
C ASP A 282 -8.66 19.64 28.43
N ASN A 283 -7.39 19.38 28.04
CA ASN A 283 -6.21 19.62 28.85
C ASN A 283 -6.13 21.11 29.21
N PRO A 284 -6.08 21.47 30.54
CA PRO A 284 -6.08 22.86 31.01
C PRO A 284 -4.92 23.72 30.49
N ARG A 285 -3.89 23.12 29.90
CA ARG A 285 -2.78 23.88 29.26
C ARG A 285 -3.22 24.63 28.01
N TYR A 286 -4.35 24.24 27.39
CA TYR A 286 -4.94 24.89 26.24
C TYR A 286 -6.07 25.83 26.64
N GLU A 287 -6.23 26.94 25.93
CA GLU A 287 -7.28 27.90 26.24
C GLU A 287 -8.69 27.35 26.00
N ASN A 288 -8.79 26.43 25.02
CA ASN A 288 -10.06 25.81 24.64
C ASN A 288 -9.83 24.48 23.90
N VAL A 289 -10.91 23.72 23.76
CA VAL A 289 -10.90 22.40 23.09
C VAL A 289 -10.36 22.44 21.65
N LYS A 290 -10.48 23.56 20.93
CA LYS A 290 -10.02 23.68 19.56
C LYS A 290 -8.50 23.77 19.47
N GLU A 291 -7.86 24.40 20.42
CA GLU A 291 -6.40 24.40 20.56
C GLU A 291 -5.88 23.04 20.99
N GLY A 292 -6.55 22.39 21.93
CA GLY A 292 -6.25 21.00 22.29
C GLY A 292 -6.38 20.05 21.09
N TYR A 293 -7.37 20.29 20.22
CA TYR A 293 -7.53 19.53 18.98
C TYR A 293 -6.39 19.81 17.98
N ASP A 294 -5.99 21.07 17.80
CA ASP A 294 -4.90 21.41 16.89
C ASP A 294 -3.59 20.76 17.35
N ALA A 295 -3.28 20.80 18.64
CA ALA A 295 -2.12 20.12 19.22
C ALA A 295 -2.21 18.58 19.05
N TRP A 296 -3.36 17.98 19.33
CA TRP A 296 -3.59 16.56 19.09
C TRP A 296 -3.34 16.21 17.61
N LYS A 297 -3.81 17.03 16.68
CA LYS A 297 -3.60 16.82 15.25
C LYS A 297 -2.13 16.86 14.87
N GLU A 298 -1.35 17.79 15.40
CA GLU A 298 0.09 17.86 15.17
C GLU A 298 0.81 16.58 15.64
N TYR A 299 0.45 16.07 16.83
CA TYR A 299 0.92 14.75 17.26
C TYR A 299 0.57 13.65 16.27
N VAL A 300 -0.69 13.56 15.86
CA VAL A 300 -1.15 12.52 14.91
C VAL A 300 -0.38 12.60 13.59
N GLU A 301 -0.14 13.81 13.10
CA GLU A 301 0.65 14.03 11.87
C GLU A 301 2.12 13.64 12.03
N SER A 302 2.68 13.75 13.24
CA SER A 302 4.05 13.29 13.52
C SER A 302 4.23 11.77 13.37
N PHE A 303 3.14 11.00 13.49
CA PHE A 303 3.11 9.56 13.18
C PHE A 303 2.97 9.25 11.68
N GLY A 304 2.94 10.26 10.82
CA GLY A 304 2.79 10.11 9.38
C GLY A 304 1.34 10.01 8.88
N PHE A 305 0.34 10.17 9.75
CA PHE A 305 -1.06 10.25 9.32
C PHE A 305 -1.38 11.63 8.72
N GLY A 306 -2.34 11.69 7.80
CA GLY A 306 -2.73 12.94 7.17
C GLY A 306 -1.68 13.53 6.22
N ARG A 307 -0.58 12.83 5.97
CA ARG A 307 0.48 13.21 5.03
C ARG A 307 1.02 12.00 4.29
N LYS A 308 1.68 12.22 3.17
CA LYS A 308 2.47 11.18 2.52
C LYS A 308 3.68 10.85 3.39
N LEU A 309 4.01 9.57 3.50
CA LEU A 309 5.25 9.13 4.16
C LEU A 309 6.48 9.46 3.32
N GLY A 310 6.30 9.66 2.01
CA GLY A 310 7.36 9.93 1.06
C GLY A 310 7.99 8.67 0.49
N SER A 311 7.25 7.55 0.47
CA SER A 311 7.70 6.30 -0.13
C SER A 311 8.08 6.46 -1.60
N ASP A 312 8.68 5.44 -2.18
CA ASP A 312 9.01 5.40 -3.60
C ASP A 312 7.79 5.14 -4.51
N PHE A 313 6.58 5.02 -3.96
CA PHE A 313 5.35 4.97 -4.74
C PHE A 313 4.85 6.36 -5.12
N LEU A 314 4.90 6.71 -6.41
CA LEU A 314 4.50 8.03 -6.92
C LEU A 314 3.03 8.35 -6.66
N ASP A 315 2.17 7.36 -6.52
CA ASP A 315 0.73 7.47 -6.33
C ASP A 315 0.28 7.28 -4.87
N GLU A 316 1.23 7.30 -3.92
CA GLU A 316 0.96 7.32 -2.49
C GLU A 316 0.00 8.45 -2.11
N ARG A 317 -0.95 8.15 -1.22
CA ARG A 317 -1.92 9.10 -0.68
C ARG A 317 -1.63 9.41 0.78
N ASP A 318 -2.04 10.59 1.18
CA ASP A 318 -1.86 11.18 2.50
C ASP A 318 -2.81 10.66 3.59
N GLY A 319 -3.82 9.84 3.21
CA GLY A 319 -4.90 9.54 4.14
C GLY A 319 -5.76 10.78 4.41
N TYR A 320 -6.26 10.92 5.63
CA TYR A 320 -6.99 12.12 6.04
C TYR A 320 -7.07 12.24 7.56
N VAL A 321 -6.63 13.36 8.10
CA VAL A 321 -6.88 13.79 9.46
C VAL A 321 -7.68 15.09 9.36
N PRO A 322 -8.93 15.15 9.84
CA PRO A 322 -9.74 16.35 9.74
C PRO A 322 -9.05 17.56 10.33
N ASP A 323 -9.18 18.71 9.71
CA ASP A 323 -8.78 19.98 10.33
C ASP A 323 -9.91 20.54 11.22
N ARG A 324 -9.55 21.42 12.13
CA ARG A 324 -10.51 22.12 12.98
C ARG A 324 -11.60 22.81 12.17
N GLY A 325 -11.26 23.40 11.03
CA GLY A 325 -12.19 24.09 10.14
C GLY A 325 -13.23 23.16 9.51
N TRP A 326 -12.90 21.85 9.35
CA TRP A 326 -13.87 20.85 8.91
C TRP A 326 -14.99 20.70 9.94
N TYR A 327 -14.64 20.58 11.25
CA TYR A 327 -15.63 20.49 12.34
C TYR A 327 -16.37 21.80 12.54
N ASP A 328 -15.71 22.96 12.40
CA ASP A 328 -16.35 24.26 12.48
C ASP A 328 -17.44 24.40 11.41
N ARG A 329 -17.20 23.93 10.18
CA ARG A 329 -18.22 23.93 9.12
C ARG A 329 -19.35 22.93 9.42
N GLN A 330 -19.01 21.73 9.87
CA GLN A 330 -19.97 20.66 10.13
C GLN A 330 -20.92 21.01 11.30
N TYR A 331 -20.39 21.62 12.34
CA TYR A 331 -21.10 21.90 13.58
C TYR A 331 -21.33 23.42 13.84
N ARG A 332 -21.16 24.26 12.83
CA ARG A 332 -21.34 25.72 12.89
C ARG A 332 -20.53 26.38 14.03
N GLY A 333 -19.30 25.90 14.22
CA GLY A 333 -18.38 26.37 15.26
C GLY A 333 -18.72 25.91 16.69
N SER A 334 -19.81 25.19 16.89
CA SER A 334 -20.28 24.73 18.20
C SER A 334 -20.02 23.22 18.38
N TRP A 335 -18.78 22.86 18.71
CA TRP A 335 -18.36 21.51 19.01
C TRP A 335 -17.39 21.46 20.18
N ASN A 336 -17.28 20.28 20.82
CA ASN A 336 -16.40 20.04 21.96
C ASN A 336 -15.82 18.62 21.88
N SER A 337 -15.05 18.21 22.89
CA SER A 337 -14.39 16.90 22.96
C SER A 337 -15.37 15.73 22.83
N LEU A 338 -16.61 15.87 23.33
CA LEU A 338 -17.66 14.84 23.18
C LEU A 338 -18.20 14.76 21.76
N THR A 339 -18.25 15.87 21.03
CA THR A 339 -18.74 15.90 19.65
C THR A 339 -17.86 15.06 18.72
N VAL A 340 -16.55 15.05 18.97
CA VAL A 340 -15.54 14.36 18.15
C VAL A 340 -15.01 13.08 18.80
N ILE A 341 -15.71 12.55 19.81
CA ILE A 341 -15.25 11.42 20.63
C ILE A 341 -14.99 10.14 19.86
N SER A 342 -15.60 9.96 18.69
CA SER A 342 -15.37 8.79 17.82
C SER A 342 -13.92 8.69 17.33
N LEU A 343 -13.20 9.80 17.29
CA LEU A 343 -11.76 9.83 17.01
C LEU A 343 -10.94 9.07 18.06
N ALA A 344 -11.43 8.98 19.31
CA ALA A 344 -10.78 8.21 20.37
C ALA A 344 -10.51 6.75 19.99
N ILE A 345 -11.37 6.19 19.15
CA ILE A 345 -11.30 4.80 18.72
C ILE A 345 -10.99 4.65 17.22
N GLY A 346 -10.51 5.73 16.59
CA GLY A 346 -10.09 5.70 15.18
C GLY A 346 -11.25 5.59 14.19
N GLN A 347 -12.37 6.23 14.51
CA GLN A 347 -13.56 6.32 13.66
C GLN A 347 -13.81 7.77 13.22
N ASP A 348 -15.02 8.11 12.79
CA ASP A 348 -15.41 9.40 12.24
C ASP A 348 -14.76 9.66 10.87
N ALA A 349 -14.35 10.89 10.61
CA ALA A 349 -13.74 11.29 9.32
C ALA A 349 -12.26 10.87 9.17
N LEU A 350 -11.65 10.30 10.22
CA LEU A 350 -10.27 9.83 10.19
C LEU A 350 -10.07 8.71 9.16
N GLY A 351 -9.07 8.83 8.32
CA GLY A 351 -8.74 7.81 7.34
C GLY A 351 -7.24 7.68 7.11
N CYS A 352 -6.76 6.46 7.02
CA CYS A 352 -5.36 6.14 6.78
C CYS A 352 -5.19 5.10 5.70
N THR A 353 -4.00 5.03 5.12
CA THR A 353 -3.65 3.95 4.20
C THR A 353 -3.11 2.74 4.99
N PRO A 354 -3.23 1.52 4.45
CA PRO A 354 -2.59 0.34 5.04
C PRO A 354 -1.08 0.49 5.22
N LEU A 355 -0.40 1.24 4.33
CA LEU A 355 1.02 1.58 4.49
C LEU A 355 1.26 2.43 5.74
N GLN A 356 0.41 3.42 6.02
CA GLN A 356 0.50 4.23 7.24
C GLN A 356 0.25 3.40 8.51
N LEU A 357 -0.64 2.39 8.45
CA LEU A 357 -0.85 1.47 9.58
C LEU A 357 0.36 0.54 9.81
N ALA A 358 1.00 0.05 8.74
CA ALA A 358 2.25 -0.71 8.86
C ALA A 358 3.38 0.17 9.42
N ASN A 359 3.44 1.44 8.99
CA ASN A 359 4.39 2.41 9.53
C ASN A 359 4.13 2.71 11.02
N LEU A 360 2.88 2.77 11.46
CA LEU A 360 2.56 2.88 12.89
C LEU A 360 3.13 1.69 13.68
N ALA A 361 3.03 0.47 13.15
CA ALA A 361 3.64 -0.70 13.78
C ALA A 361 5.18 -0.56 13.86
N CYS A 362 5.85 -0.03 12.81
CA CYS A 362 7.29 0.31 12.84
C CYS A 362 7.62 1.36 13.90
N ILE A 363 6.83 2.43 14.00
CA ILE A 363 7.04 3.50 14.99
C ILE A 363 6.99 2.94 16.41
N VAL A 364 5.99 2.10 16.71
CA VAL A 364 5.86 1.49 18.04
C VAL A 364 6.99 0.49 18.30
N ALA A 365 7.35 -0.31 17.31
CA ALA A 365 8.48 -1.24 17.36
C ALA A 365 9.81 -0.53 17.66
N ASN A 366 10.04 0.62 17.03
CA ASN A 366 11.25 1.44 17.16
C ASN A 366 11.21 2.42 18.35
N ARG A 367 10.12 2.46 19.13
CA ARG A 367 9.97 3.41 20.26
C ARG A 367 10.03 4.87 19.83
N GLY A 368 9.34 5.23 18.74
CA GLY A 368 9.06 6.61 18.39
C GLY A 368 9.66 7.16 17.11
N TYR A 369 10.28 6.33 16.28
CA TYR A 369 10.77 6.78 14.97
C TYR A 369 10.47 5.75 13.86
N TYR A 370 10.57 6.20 12.62
CA TYR A 370 10.49 5.35 11.44
C TYR A 370 11.47 5.81 10.35
N TYR A 371 11.76 4.92 9.42
CA TYR A 371 12.39 5.26 8.15
C TYR A 371 11.32 5.30 7.07
N ILE A 372 11.52 6.11 6.05
CA ILE A 372 10.59 6.17 4.92
C ILE A 372 10.46 4.78 4.29
N PRO A 373 9.23 4.20 4.24
CA PRO A 373 9.03 2.90 3.62
C PRO A 373 9.41 2.91 2.14
N HIS A 374 10.20 1.94 1.69
CA HIS A 374 10.67 1.86 0.32
C HIS A 374 10.80 0.41 -0.17
N ILE A 375 10.78 0.24 -1.50
CA ILE A 375 10.69 -1.07 -2.14
C ILE A 375 11.96 -1.45 -2.90
N VAL A 376 12.84 -0.49 -3.18
CA VAL A 376 14.12 -0.74 -3.86
C VAL A 376 15.25 -0.64 -2.84
N LYS A 377 16.09 -1.67 -2.81
CA LYS A 377 17.28 -1.79 -1.95
C LYS A 377 18.54 -1.28 -2.65
N LYS A 378 18.65 -1.49 -3.96
CA LYS A 378 19.83 -1.13 -4.73
C LYS A 378 19.49 -0.89 -6.20
N ILE A 379 20.16 0.10 -6.79
CA ILE A 379 20.13 0.40 -8.22
C ILE A 379 21.52 0.13 -8.79
N GLU A 380 21.61 -0.64 -9.88
CA GLU A 380 22.88 -0.93 -10.55
C GLU A 380 23.63 0.35 -10.93
N GLY A 381 24.93 0.39 -10.62
CA GLY A 381 25.77 1.56 -10.90
C GLY A 381 25.51 2.77 -9.99
N GLN A 382 24.79 2.60 -8.89
CA GLN A 382 24.67 3.60 -7.82
C GLN A 382 25.24 3.02 -6.52
N ASP A 383 25.99 3.84 -5.78
CA ASP A 383 26.60 3.43 -4.51
C ASP A 383 25.59 3.38 -3.37
N SER A 384 24.54 4.23 -3.41
CA SER A 384 23.47 4.33 -2.41
C SER A 384 22.15 4.76 -3.04
N LEU A 385 21.06 4.56 -2.35
CA LEU A 385 19.77 5.18 -2.65
C LEU A 385 19.76 6.65 -2.24
N ASP A 386 18.64 7.33 -2.48
CA ASP A 386 18.36 8.67 -1.97
C ASP A 386 18.54 8.70 -0.44
N ALA A 387 19.26 9.71 0.07
CA ALA A 387 19.60 9.87 1.49
C ALA A 387 18.36 9.86 2.39
N ARG A 388 17.20 10.32 1.89
CA ARG A 388 15.93 10.34 2.65
C ARG A 388 15.51 8.98 3.20
N PHE A 389 15.88 7.87 2.55
CA PHE A 389 15.54 6.51 3.01
C PHE A 389 16.38 6.04 4.21
N TYR A 390 17.47 6.73 4.52
CA TYR A 390 18.34 6.43 5.66
C TYR A 390 18.14 7.38 6.84
N GLU A 391 17.26 8.39 6.70
CA GLU A 391 16.96 9.36 7.74
C GLU A 391 15.86 8.85 8.67
N ARG A 392 16.05 9.07 9.98
CA ARG A 392 15.02 8.77 10.99
C ARG A 392 14.04 9.91 11.10
N HIS A 393 12.77 9.58 10.96
CA HIS A 393 11.67 10.49 11.21
C HIS A 393 11.10 10.23 12.60
N TYR A 394 11.21 11.20 13.50
CA TYR A 394 10.76 11.07 14.88
C TYR A 394 9.33 11.58 15.05
N THR A 395 8.57 10.87 15.90
CA THR A 395 7.31 11.41 16.41
C THR A 395 7.57 12.48 17.47
N MET A 396 6.55 13.26 17.79
CA MET A 396 6.61 14.24 18.90
C MET A 396 6.52 13.59 20.29
N VAL A 397 6.47 12.25 20.36
CA VAL A 397 6.35 11.49 21.61
C VAL A 397 7.71 10.92 22.03
N GLU A 398 8.11 11.17 23.26
CA GLU A 398 9.36 10.68 23.81
C GLU A 398 9.41 9.15 23.92
N PRO A 399 10.57 8.50 23.68
CA PRO A 399 10.71 7.04 23.69
C PRO A 399 10.22 6.34 24.95
N LYS A 400 10.37 6.97 26.11
CA LYS A 400 9.93 6.41 27.42
C LYS A 400 8.45 6.07 27.49
N HIS A 401 7.62 6.76 26.68
CA HIS A 401 6.16 6.58 26.66
C HIS A 401 5.72 5.36 25.83
N PHE A 402 6.61 4.80 25.02
CA PHE A 402 6.28 3.63 24.19
C PHE A 402 6.23 2.32 24.96
N GLU A 403 7.03 2.15 26.04
CA GLU A 403 7.12 0.89 26.77
C GLU A 403 5.77 0.39 27.36
N PRO A 404 4.94 1.24 28.00
CA PRO A 404 3.62 0.80 28.46
C PRO A 404 2.69 0.36 27.33
N ILE A 405 2.81 0.97 26.17
CA ILE A 405 2.03 0.63 24.97
C ILE A 405 2.50 -0.71 24.38
N VAL A 406 3.81 -0.89 24.21
CA VAL A 406 4.42 -2.15 23.76
C VAL A 406 4.06 -3.29 24.70
N GLU A 407 4.16 -3.07 26.01
CA GLU A 407 3.76 -4.07 27.01
C GLU A 407 2.27 -4.42 26.88
N GLY A 408 1.40 -3.43 26.63
CA GLY A 408 -0.02 -3.65 26.40
C GLY A 408 -0.29 -4.47 25.14
N MET A 409 0.44 -4.21 24.04
CA MET A 409 0.34 -4.99 22.80
C MET A 409 0.85 -6.42 23.00
N TRP A 410 1.96 -6.59 23.72
CA TRP A 410 2.48 -7.92 24.05
C TRP A 410 1.51 -8.73 24.91
N ARG A 411 0.92 -8.11 25.95
CA ARG A 411 -0.12 -8.74 26.79
C ARG A 411 -1.36 -9.12 25.99
N GLY A 412 -1.75 -8.27 25.03
CA GLY A 412 -2.88 -8.53 24.13
C GLY A 412 -2.76 -9.83 23.37
N VAL A 413 -1.53 -10.24 23.04
CA VAL A 413 -1.21 -11.50 22.36
C VAL A 413 -0.95 -12.64 23.37
N ASN A 414 -0.17 -12.38 24.43
CA ASN A 414 0.44 -13.46 25.22
C ASN A 414 -0.24 -13.73 26.58
N VAL A 415 -1.02 -12.78 27.12
CA VAL A 415 -1.56 -12.89 28.49
C VAL A 415 -3.09 -12.99 28.55
N GLY A 416 -3.80 -12.77 27.42
CA GLY A 416 -5.28 -12.91 27.42
C GLY A 416 -6.02 -11.64 26.99
N GLY A 417 -5.59 -10.98 25.90
CA GLY A 417 -6.29 -9.87 25.27
C GLY A 417 -7.06 -10.26 24.01
N THR A 418 -7.36 -9.25 23.19
CA THR A 418 -8.11 -9.44 21.93
C THR A 418 -7.29 -10.08 20.81
N SER A 419 -5.99 -10.25 21.01
CA SER A 419 -5.03 -10.69 19.98
C SER A 419 -4.43 -12.07 20.24
N THR A 420 -4.97 -12.86 21.19
CA THR A 420 -4.41 -14.15 21.64
C THR A 420 -4.21 -15.17 20.53
N ARG A 421 -5.03 -15.13 19.46
CA ARG A 421 -4.87 -16.00 18.29
C ARG A 421 -3.63 -15.70 17.45
N ALA A 422 -2.95 -14.57 17.70
CA ALA A 422 -1.68 -14.22 17.06
C ALA A 422 -0.46 -14.79 17.82
N ARG A 423 -0.65 -15.46 18.96
CA ARG A 423 0.45 -16.04 19.74
C ARG A 423 1.21 -17.07 18.91
N LEU A 424 2.53 -16.88 18.86
CA LEU A 424 3.50 -17.79 18.26
C LEU A 424 4.45 -18.26 19.35
N GLU A 425 4.57 -19.56 19.51
CA GLU A 425 5.42 -20.15 20.54
C GLU A 425 6.90 -19.78 20.29
N GLY A 426 7.56 -19.28 21.32
CA GLY A 426 8.96 -18.84 21.27
C GLY A 426 9.18 -17.50 20.56
N LEU A 427 8.12 -16.81 20.15
CA LEU A 427 8.21 -15.50 19.51
C LEU A 427 7.40 -14.46 20.32
N ASP A 428 8.06 -13.35 20.68
CA ASP A 428 7.43 -12.27 21.41
C ASP A 428 6.69 -11.32 20.46
N VAL A 429 5.52 -11.75 20.00
CA VAL A 429 4.65 -10.94 19.14
C VAL A 429 3.95 -9.87 19.95
N CYS A 430 3.99 -8.64 19.47
CA CYS A 430 3.22 -7.50 19.96
C CYS A 430 2.15 -7.14 18.95
N GLY A 431 0.87 -7.22 19.30
CA GLY A 431 -0.21 -7.04 18.33
C GLY A 431 -1.40 -6.25 18.85
N LYS A 432 -2.10 -5.60 17.94
CA LYS A 432 -3.32 -4.85 18.22
C LYS A 432 -4.38 -5.10 17.16
N THR A 433 -5.52 -5.63 17.59
CA THR A 433 -6.73 -5.74 16.75
C THR A 433 -7.41 -4.41 16.57
N GLY A 434 -7.99 -4.20 15.41
CA GLY A 434 -8.90 -3.11 15.13
C GLY A 434 -10.14 -3.61 14.40
N THR A 435 -11.23 -2.93 14.65
CA THR A 435 -12.50 -3.12 13.95
C THR A 435 -12.96 -1.73 13.53
N ALA A 436 -13.24 -1.56 12.26
CA ALA A 436 -13.77 -0.30 11.74
C ALA A 436 -15.21 -0.51 11.31
N GLU A 437 -16.12 0.27 11.87
CA GLU A 437 -17.56 0.18 11.58
C GLU A 437 -17.83 0.45 10.10
N ASN A 438 -18.73 -0.33 9.54
CA ASN A 438 -19.16 -0.21 8.15
C ASN A 438 -20.70 -0.19 8.04
N PRO A 439 -21.32 0.98 7.87
CA PRO A 439 -22.76 1.10 7.81
C PRO A 439 -23.39 0.41 6.58
N ARG A 440 -22.59 -0.03 5.61
CA ARG A 440 -23.04 -0.67 4.37
C ARG A 440 -22.77 -2.16 4.28
N GLY A 441 -22.30 -2.78 5.37
CA GLY A 441 -21.97 -4.20 5.38
C GLY A 441 -21.47 -4.66 6.74
N ARG A 442 -20.70 -5.74 6.76
CA ARG A 442 -19.99 -6.15 7.98
C ARG A 442 -18.84 -5.19 8.23
N ASP A 443 -18.45 -5.02 9.47
CA ASP A 443 -17.30 -4.22 9.86
C ASP A 443 -16.02 -4.66 9.14
N HIS A 444 -15.07 -3.74 9.00
CA HIS A 444 -13.77 -4.04 8.45
C HIS A 444 -12.85 -4.60 9.54
N SER A 445 -12.16 -5.68 9.19
CA SER A 445 -11.17 -6.32 10.06
C SER A 445 -9.80 -5.69 9.83
N THR A 446 -9.15 -5.22 10.88
CA THR A 446 -7.76 -4.75 10.79
C THR A 446 -6.92 -5.29 11.94
N PHE A 447 -5.65 -5.48 11.69
CA PHE A 447 -4.67 -5.91 12.67
C PHE A 447 -3.32 -5.33 12.32
N LEU A 448 -2.60 -4.86 13.33
CA LEU A 448 -1.20 -4.51 13.20
C LEU A 448 -0.38 -5.21 14.30
N ALA A 449 0.83 -5.59 13.95
CA ALA A 449 1.73 -6.28 14.86
C ALA A 449 3.19 -6.05 14.48
N PHE A 450 4.07 -6.41 15.39
CA PHE A 450 5.49 -6.56 15.12
C PHE A 450 6.09 -7.67 16.00
N ALA A 451 7.18 -8.25 15.55
CA ALA A 451 7.95 -9.27 16.25
C ALA A 451 9.45 -9.17 15.88
N HIS A 452 10.36 -9.35 16.80
CA HIS A 452 10.21 -9.61 18.23
C HIS A 452 10.04 -8.30 19.03
N LYS A 453 9.56 -8.41 20.27
CA LYS A 453 9.31 -7.26 21.15
C LYS A 453 10.52 -6.33 21.29
N ASP A 454 11.71 -6.89 21.54
CA ASP A 454 12.94 -6.12 21.83
C ASP A 454 13.89 -5.99 20.60
N ASN A 455 13.75 -6.83 19.59
CA ASN A 455 14.54 -6.76 18.35
C ASN A 455 13.63 -7.06 17.15
N PRO A 456 12.73 -6.13 16.81
CA PRO A 456 11.71 -6.36 15.79
C PRO A 456 12.35 -6.57 14.41
N LYS A 457 11.94 -7.65 13.74
CA LYS A 457 12.38 -8.03 12.39
C LYS A 457 11.33 -7.76 11.34
N ILE A 458 10.07 -7.70 11.75
CA ILE A 458 8.93 -7.46 10.90
C ILE A 458 7.90 -6.63 11.66
N ALA A 459 7.33 -5.64 11.00
CA ALA A 459 6.13 -4.93 11.39
C ALA A 459 5.10 -5.09 10.28
N ILE A 460 3.89 -5.49 10.62
CA ILE A 460 2.86 -5.84 9.64
C ILE A 460 1.53 -5.15 9.94
N SER A 461 0.83 -4.78 8.89
CA SER A 461 -0.58 -4.37 8.95
C SER A 461 -1.38 -5.14 7.91
N VAL A 462 -2.52 -5.67 8.32
CA VAL A 462 -3.51 -6.30 7.45
C VAL A 462 -4.85 -5.62 7.62
N TYR A 463 -5.48 -5.28 6.51
CA TYR A 463 -6.81 -4.68 6.45
C TYR A 463 -7.70 -5.48 5.49
N VAL A 464 -8.85 -5.96 5.97
CA VAL A 464 -9.80 -6.74 5.17
C VAL A 464 -11.18 -6.09 5.26
N GLU A 465 -11.66 -5.56 4.14
CA GLU A 465 -13.01 -4.99 4.04
C GLU A 465 -14.05 -6.07 4.37
N ASN A 466 -15.09 -5.72 5.12
CA ASN A 466 -16.17 -6.63 5.51
C ASN A 466 -15.71 -7.90 6.25
N GLY A 467 -14.47 -7.91 6.76
CA GLY A 467 -13.86 -9.06 7.42
C GLY A 467 -14.39 -9.35 8.85
N GLY A 468 -15.25 -8.47 9.36
CA GLY A 468 -15.78 -8.56 10.71
C GLY A 468 -14.81 -8.02 11.76
N PHE A 469 -14.74 -8.67 12.93
CA PHE A 469 -13.79 -8.26 13.97
C PHE A 469 -12.34 -8.43 13.53
N GLY A 470 -11.43 -7.62 14.10
CA GLY A 470 -10.00 -7.70 13.81
C GLY A 470 -9.42 -9.12 13.97
N ALA A 471 -9.90 -9.86 14.94
CA ALA A 471 -9.52 -11.25 15.19
C ALA A 471 -10.10 -12.27 14.18
N SER A 472 -11.04 -11.87 13.31
CA SER A 472 -11.72 -12.80 12.40
C SER A 472 -10.96 -13.08 11.13
N ALA A 473 -10.41 -12.04 10.47
CA ALA A 473 -9.72 -12.15 9.19
C ALA A 473 -8.30 -11.57 9.21
N ALA A 474 -8.13 -10.31 9.63
CA ALA A 474 -6.84 -9.62 9.54
C ALA A 474 -5.77 -10.24 10.44
N LEU A 475 -6.09 -10.54 11.70
CA LEU A 475 -5.16 -11.14 12.65
C LEU A 475 -4.64 -12.51 12.20
N PRO A 476 -5.49 -13.48 11.80
CA PRO A 476 -5.00 -14.77 11.33
C PRO A 476 -4.07 -14.67 10.11
N ILE A 477 -4.40 -13.78 9.17
CA ILE A 477 -3.56 -13.54 7.98
C ILE A 477 -2.20 -12.99 8.40
N ALA A 478 -2.17 -11.93 9.21
CA ALA A 478 -0.92 -11.34 9.69
C ALA A 478 -0.07 -12.34 10.47
N SER A 479 -0.70 -13.10 11.37
CA SER A 479 -0.01 -14.09 12.20
C SER A 479 0.62 -15.23 11.40
N LEU A 480 0.00 -15.68 10.30
CA LEU A 480 0.59 -16.67 9.39
C LEU A 480 1.77 -16.10 8.60
N LEU A 481 1.68 -14.83 8.20
CA LEU A 481 2.77 -14.14 7.50
C LEU A 481 3.98 -13.91 8.40
N GLU A 482 3.76 -13.48 9.65
CA GLU A 482 4.82 -13.33 10.65
C GLU A 482 5.48 -14.67 10.98
N GLU A 483 4.68 -15.73 11.19
CA GLU A 483 5.18 -17.09 11.43
C GLU A 483 6.09 -17.54 10.29
N TYR A 484 5.61 -17.41 9.05
CA TYR A 484 6.37 -17.82 7.88
C TYR A 484 7.68 -17.02 7.72
N TYR A 485 7.62 -15.71 7.87
CA TYR A 485 8.80 -14.84 7.74
C TYR A 485 9.87 -15.13 8.78
N LEU A 486 9.45 -15.39 10.03
CA LEU A 486 10.39 -15.60 11.16
C LEU A 486 10.90 -17.04 11.28
N THR A 487 10.19 -18.02 10.71
CA THR A 487 10.53 -19.45 10.90
C THR A 487 10.69 -20.24 9.60
N ASP A 488 10.51 -19.62 8.43
CA ASP A 488 10.46 -20.25 7.10
C ASP A 488 9.41 -21.38 6.97
N THR A 489 8.50 -21.51 7.94
CA THR A 489 7.51 -22.59 7.97
C THR A 489 6.18 -22.09 8.53
N ILE A 490 5.09 -22.78 8.17
CA ILE A 490 3.78 -22.61 8.79
C ILE A 490 3.49 -23.86 9.61
N ARG A 491 3.42 -23.71 10.93
CA ARG A 491 3.12 -24.79 11.88
C ARG A 491 1.63 -24.96 12.16
N ARG A 492 0.79 -24.12 11.57
CA ARG A 492 -0.67 -24.06 11.75
C ARG A 492 -1.42 -24.31 10.43
N PRO A 493 -1.32 -25.52 9.83
CA PRO A 493 -1.91 -25.81 8.52
C PRO A 493 -3.43 -25.67 8.51
N GLU A 494 -4.11 -25.96 9.62
CA GLU A 494 -5.57 -25.80 9.74
C GLU A 494 -5.97 -24.32 9.65
N LEU A 495 -5.22 -23.43 10.28
CA LEU A 495 -5.46 -22.00 10.19
C LEU A 495 -5.18 -21.47 8.78
N LEU A 496 -4.13 -21.96 8.13
CA LEU A 496 -3.81 -21.66 6.75
C LEU A 496 -4.97 -22.05 5.82
N GLN A 497 -5.48 -23.28 5.96
CA GLN A 497 -6.60 -23.77 5.15
C GLN A 497 -7.88 -22.97 5.43
N TYR A 498 -8.17 -22.70 6.70
CA TYR A 498 -9.31 -21.86 7.08
C TYR A 498 -9.29 -20.49 6.40
N ILE A 499 -8.13 -19.84 6.33
CA ILE A 499 -8.00 -18.54 5.68
C ILE A 499 -8.11 -18.64 4.15
N LYS A 500 -7.56 -19.69 3.54
CA LYS A 500 -7.70 -19.94 2.10
C LYS A 500 -9.15 -20.15 1.68
N ASP A 501 -9.91 -20.87 2.49
CA ASP A 501 -11.32 -21.19 2.23
C ASP A 501 -12.28 -20.07 2.65
N MET A 502 -11.76 -19.03 3.34
CA MET A 502 -12.59 -17.94 3.84
C MET A 502 -13.21 -17.15 2.70
N ASN A 503 -14.53 -17.21 2.60
CA ASN A 503 -15.32 -16.42 1.66
C ASN A 503 -16.00 -15.25 2.38
N ILE A 504 -15.82 -14.05 1.85
CA ILE A 504 -16.39 -12.81 2.40
C ILE A 504 -17.36 -12.23 1.36
N TYR A 505 -18.59 -11.99 1.77
CA TYR A 505 -19.57 -11.31 0.95
C TYR A 505 -19.38 -9.80 1.03
N TYR A 506 -19.36 -9.15 -0.13
CA TYR A 506 -19.16 -7.71 -0.27
C TYR A 506 -20.40 -7.04 -0.86
N PRO A 507 -21.33 -6.49 -0.03
CA PRO A 507 -22.56 -5.88 -0.52
C PRO A 507 -22.34 -4.76 -1.57
N ALA A 508 -21.21 -4.07 -1.51
CA ALA A 508 -20.86 -3.00 -2.44
C ALA A 508 -20.42 -3.51 -3.83
N TYR A 509 -19.96 -4.75 -3.92
CA TYR A 509 -19.34 -5.31 -5.13
C TYR A 509 -20.12 -6.47 -5.73
N ASP A 510 -20.80 -7.26 -4.90
CA ASP A 510 -21.41 -8.54 -5.26
C ASP A 510 -22.93 -8.43 -5.59
N LYS A 511 -23.45 -7.20 -5.66
CA LYS A 511 -24.83 -6.89 -6.09
C LYS A 511 -24.94 -6.72 -7.59
#